data_96646f87ab0967221001caac6d1cb92a
#
_entry.id   96646f87ab0967221001caac6d1cb92a
#
_cell.length_a   1.000
_cell.length_b   1.000
_cell.length_c   1.000
_cell.angle_alpha   90.00
_cell.angle_beta   90.00
_cell.angle_gamma   90.00
#
_symmetry.space_group_name_H-M   'P 1'
#
loop_
_entity.id
_entity.type
_entity.pdbx_description
1 polymer ?
#
loop_
_entity_poly.entity_id
_entity_poly.type
_entity_poly.pdbx_seq_one_letter_code
_entity_poly.pdbx_strand_id
1 'polypeptide(L)'
;MAVCLSRQFGARLQLLVRRVGSVAPYIPETIVTPEDGRPIYLDFQATTPVDPRVLDAMLPYQMGAYGNPHSRTHAYGWESEEGVEMAREQVAQLIGANPKEIIFTSGATESNNIAIKGVAKFYRKRKQHVITAATEHKCVLDSCRYLEKEGFQASRVSGVDL
;
A
#
# COMPACT_ATOMS: atom_id res chain seq x y z
N MET A 1 -11.76 28.55 -7.88
CA MET A 1 -11.28 28.24 -9.26
C MET A 1 -10.63 26.85 -9.36
N ALA A 2 -11.00 25.93 -8.48
CA ALA A 2 -10.44 24.54 -8.40
C ALA A 2 -11.39 23.46 -8.95
N VAL A 3 -12.55 23.83 -9.50
CA VAL A 3 -13.59 22.86 -9.91
C VAL A 3 -13.50 22.48 -11.41
N CYS A 4 -12.65 23.13 -12.19
CA CYS A 4 -12.61 22.90 -13.65
C CYS A 4 -11.64 21.76 -14.10
N LEU A 5 -10.71 21.34 -13.27
CA LEU A 5 -9.72 20.31 -13.62
C LEU A 5 -10.26 18.87 -13.44
N SER A 6 -11.20 18.65 -12.51
CA SER A 6 -11.76 17.31 -12.26
C SER A 6 -12.67 16.80 -13.39
N ARG A 7 -13.33 17.70 -14.13
CA ARG A 7 -14.21 17.29 -15.25
C ARG A 7 -13.45 16.89 -16.52
N GLN A 8 -12.27 17.48 -16.78
CA GLN A 8 -11.47 17.09 -17.95
C GLN A 8 -10.75 15.76 -17.75
N PHE A 9 -10.34 15.45 -16.52
CA PHE A 9 -9.68 14.18 -16.20
C PHE A 9 -10.67 13.00 -16.27
N GLY A 10 -11.88 13.16 -15.73
CA GLY A 10 -12.94 12.17 -15.84
C GLY A 10 -13.34 11.87 -17.29
N ALA A 11 -13.34 12.88 -18.16
CA ALA A 11 -13.65 12.70 -19.58
C ALA A 11 -12.52 11.99 -20.35
N ARG A 12 -11.24 12.25 -20.04
CA ARG A 12 -10.10 11.54 -20.63
C ARG A 12 -10.01 10.09 -20.17
N LEU A 13 -10.27 9.82 -18.90
CA LEU A 13 -10.32 8.45 -18.37
C LEU A 13 -11.47 7.66 -19.01
N GLN A 14 -12.64 8.28 -19.17
CA GLN A 14 -13.77 7.66 -19.88
C GLN A 14 -13.48 7.43 -21.37
N LEU A 15 -12.67 8.28 -22.01
CA LEU A 15 -12.26 8.09 -23.42
C LEU A 15 -11.24 6.97 -23.58
N LEU A 16 -10.34 6.79 -22.61
CA LEU A 16 -9.39 5.67 -22.59
C LEU A 16 -10.13 4.34 -22.38
N VAL A 17 -11.06 4.29 -21.45
CA VAL A 17 -11.91 3.10 -21.20
C VAL A 17 -12.79 2.78 -22.42
N ARG A 18 -13.28 3.78 -23.15
CA ARG A 18 -14.02 3.55 -24.40
C ARG A 18 -13.17 3.06 -25.56
N ARG A 19 -11.85 3.36 -25.58
CA ARG A 19 -10.93 2.87 -26.62
C ARG A 19 -10.48 1.43 -26.39
N VAL A 20 -10.52 0.94 -25.17
CA VAL A 20 -10.12 -0.45 -24.82
C VAL A 20 -11.26 -1.45 -25.08
N GLY A 21 -12.41 -1.00 -25.60
CA GLY A 21 -13.63 -1.82 -25.70
C GLY A 21 -14.19 -2.09 -24.30
N SER A 22 -15.49 -2.30 -24.18
CA SER A 22 -16.10 -2.72 -22.91
C SER A 22 -15.59 -4.11 -22.56
N VAL A 23 -14.43 -4.19 -21.91
CA VAL A 23 -14.08 -5.39 -21.17
C VAL A 23 -15.13 -5.45 -20.08
N ALA A 24 -16.07 -6.38 -20.20
CA ALA A 24 -16.99 -6.67 -19.11
C ALA A 24 -16.15 -6.81 -17.83
N PRO A 25 -16.54 -6.18 -16.73
CA PRO A 25 -15.77 -6.28 -15.49
C PRO A 25 -15.49 -7.76 -15.27
N TYR A 26 -14.21 -8.11 -15.14
CA TYR A 26 -13.82 -9.45 -14.73
C TYR A 26 -14.33 -9.63 -13.31
N ILE A 27 -15.55 -10.10 -13.21
CA ILE A 27 -16.05 -10.70 -11.98
C ILE A 27 -15.51 -12.12 -12.05
N PRO A 28 -14.52 -12.50 -11.25
CA PRO A 28 -14.19 -13.90 -11.15
C PRO A 28 -15.47 -14.58 -10.68
N GLU A 29 -16.09 -15.40 -11.55
CA GLU A 29 -17.21 -16.27 -11.21
C GLU A 29 -16.87 -17.22 -10.06
N THR A 30 -15.63 -17.22 -9.65
CA THR A 30 -15.07 -17.94 -8.52
C THR A 30 -14.68 -17.02 -7.35
N ILE A 31 -15.64 -16.33 -6.77
CA ILE A 31 -15.62 -16.27 -5.32
C ILE A 31 -15.89 -17.70 -4.91
N VAL A 32 -14.80 -18.39 -4.53
CA VAL A 32 -14.80 -19.79 -4.16
C VAL A 32 -15.95 -20.06 -3.19
N THR A 33 -17.03 -20.59 -3.71
CA THR A 33 -18.10 -21.14 -2.89
C THR A 33 -17.63 -22.53 -2.45
N PRO A 34 -18.03 -23.03 -1.28
CA PRO A 34 -17.73 -24.40 -0.84
C PRO A 34 -18.16 -25.47 -1.86
N GLU A 35 -19.00 -25.13 -2.81
CA GLU A 35 -19.48 -25.97 -3.91
C GLU A 35 -18.38 -26.38 -4.90
N ASP A 36 -17.26 -25.59 -4.98
CA ASP A 36 -16.13 -25.91 -5.85
C ASP A 36 -15.19 -26.98 -5.29
N GLY A 37 -15.51 -27.58 -4.13
CA GLY A 37 -14.70 -28.61 -3.47
C GLY A 37 -13.38 -28.07 -2.89
N ARG A 38 -13.16 -26.76 -2.87
CA ARG A 38 -11.99 -26.14 -2.24
C ARG A 38 -12.20 -26.01 -0.73
N PRO A 39 -11.12 -26.10 0.07
CA PRO A 39 -11.19 -25.81 1.50
C PRO A 39 -11.66 -24.37 1.74
N ILE A 40 -12.35 -24.14 2.86
CA ILE A 40 -12.72 -22.80 3.31
C ILE A 40 -11.42 -22.04 3.62
N TYR A 41 -11.27 -20.86 3.00
CA TYR A 41 -10.12 -19.98 3.24
C TYR A 41 -10.40 -19.09 4.45
N LEU A 42 -9.58 -19.21 5.49
CA LEU A 42 -9.72 -18.48 6.76
C LEU A 42 -8.52 -17.57 7.08
N ASP A 43 -7.59 -17.38 6.15
CA ASP A 43 -6.37 -16.61 6.37
C ASP A 43 -6.42 -15.22 5.66
N PHE A 44 -7.53 -14.52 5.82
CA PHE A 44 -7.74 -13.21 5.19
C PHE A 44 -6.79 -12.11 5.67
N GLN A 45 -6.14 -12.31 6.82
CA GLN A 45 -5.11 -11.36 7.27
C GLN A 45 -3.80 -11.49 6.49
N ALA A 46 -3.52 -12.65 5.88
CA ALA A 46 -2.33 -12.83 5.05
C ALA A 46 -2.52 -12.21 3.67
N THR A 47 -3.64 -12.49 3.03
CA THR A 47 -4.02 -11.93 1.72
C THR A 47 -5.51 -12.06 1.48
N THR A 48 -6.03 -11.21 0.62
CA THR A 48 -7.44 -11.20 0.22
C THR A 48 -7.53 -11.10 -1.31
N PRO A 49 -8.66 -11.53 -1.91
CA PRO A 49 -8.95 -11.20 -3.30
C PRO A 49 -8.94 -9.68 -3.51
N VAL A 50 -8.51 -9.23 -4.69
CA VAL A 50 -8.61 -7.81 -5.06
C VAL A 50 -10.09 -7.48 -5.29
N ASP A 51 -10.57 -6.38 -4.72
CA ASP A 51 -11.92 -5.87 -4.99
C ASP A 51 -12.03 -5.51 -6.49
N PRO A 52 -13.11 -5.95 -7.19
CA PRO A 52 -13.28 -5.66 -8.61
C PRO A 52 -13.18 -4.17 -8.96
N ARG A 53 -13.68 -3.29 -8.10
CA ARG A 53 -13.61 -1.84 -8.29
C ARG A 53 -12.16 -1.34 -8.22
N VAL A 54 -11.33 -1.97 -7.40
CA VAL A 54 -9.89 -1.68 -7.31
C VAL A 54 -9.19 -2.16 -8.56
N LEU A 55 -9.52 -3.35 -9.05
CA LEU A 55 -8.96 -3.88 -10.30
C LEU A 55 -9.30 -2.96 -11.47
N ASP A 56 -10.55 -2.54 -11.60
CA ASP A 56 -10.99 -1.62 -12.65
C ASP A 56 -10.23 -0.27 -12.59
N ALA A 57 -9.96 0.23 -11.39
CA ALA A 57 -9.17 1.46 -11.20
C ALA A 57 -7.68 1.28 -11.53
N MET A 58 -7.12 0.08 -11.37
CA MET A 58 -5.71 -0.22 -11.65
C MET A 58 -5.44 -0.46 -13.14
N LEU A 59 -6.36 -1.09 -13.87
CA LEU A 59 -6.17 -1.50 -15.26
C LEU A 59 -5.72 -0.38 -16.19
N PRO A 60 -6.25 0.86 -16.15
CA PRO A 60 -5.80 1.95 -17.00
C PRO A 60 -4.32 2.26 -16.86
N TYR A 61 -3.78 2.20 -15.64
CA TYR A 61 -2.35 2.46 -15.37
C TYR A 61 -1.43 1.32 -15.82
N GLN A 62 -1.95 0.10 -15.92
CA GLN A 62 -1.19 -1.05 -16.41
C GLN A 62 -1.16 -1.13 -17.94
N MET A 63 -2.18 -0.61 -18.63
CA MET A 63 -2.37 -0.81 -20.07
C MET A 63 -2.10 0.44 -20.92
N GLY A 64 -2.51 1.61 -20.46
CA GLY A 64 -2.49 2.84 -21.28
C GLY A 64 -1.81 4.03 -20.63
N ALA A 65 -2.09 4.29 -19.37
CA ALA A 65 -1.53 5.40 -18.61
C ALA A 65 -0.28 4.96 -17.80
N TYR A 66 0.49 4.03 -18.33
CA TYR A 66 1.73 3.57 -17.71
C TYR A 66 2.83 4.63 -17.82
N GLY A 67 3.68 4.70 -16.81
CA GLY A 67 4.82 5.61 -16.79
C GLY A 67 5.57 5.56 -15.47
N ASN A 68 6.77 6.12 -15.47
CA ASN A 68 7.53 6.28 -14.25
C ASN A 68 7.23 7.66 -13.65
N PRO A 69 6.64 7.76 -12.44
CA PRO A 69 6.29 9.03 -11.80
C PRO A 69 7.51 9.93 -11.50
N HIS A 70 8.73 9.38 -11.57
CA HIS A 70 9.97 10.15 -11.42
C HIS A 70 10.51 10.71 -12.74
N SER A 71 9.94 10.35 -13.88
CA SER A 71 10.32 10.90 -15.19
C SER A 71 9.69 12.26 -15.41
N ARG A 72 10.51 13.33 -15.27
CA ARG A 72 10.02 14.71 -15.29
C ARG A 72 10.07 15.39 -16.66
N THR A 73 10.48 14.68 -17.70
CA THR A 73 10.77 15.25 -19.02
C THR A 73 9.70 14.99 -20.07
N HIS A 74 8.67 14.23 -19.77
CA HIS A 74 7.62 13.84 -20.71
C HIS A 74 6.27 13.55 -20.05
N ALA A 75 5.20 13.58 -20.84
CA ALA A 75 3.82 13.45 -20.37
C ALA A 75 3.53 12.16 -19.61
N TYR A 76 4.07 11.01 -20.02
CA TYR A 76 3.87 9.74 -19.34
C TYR A 76 4.32 9.78 -17.87
N GLY A 77 5.43 10.47 -17.60
CA GLY A 77 5.92 10.66 -16.23
C GLY A 77 5.00 11.57 -15.42
N TRP A 78 4.54 12.68 -16.01
CA TRP A 78 3.67 13.64 -15.34
C TRP A 78 2.30 13.03 -15.03
N GLU A 79 1.70 12.31 -15.97
CA GLU A 79 0.42 11.61 -15.75
C GLU A 79 0.52 10.56 -14.64
N SER A 80 1.64 9.83 -14.58
CA SER A 80 1.89 8.86 -13.52
C SER A 80 2.14 9.52 -12.17
N GLU A 81 2.88 10.64 -12.12
CA GLU A 81 3.09 11.43 -10.89
C GLU A 81 1.76 11.94 -10.34
N GLU A 82 0.90 12.51 -11.21
CA GLU A 82 -0.43 12.98 -10.82
C GLU A 82 -1.30 11.85 -10.23
N GLY A 83 -1.28 10.67 -10.85
CA GLY A 83 -1.99 9.49 -10.33
C GLY A 83 -1.50 9.05 -8.96
N VAL A 84 -0.19 9.03 -8.74
CA VAL A 84 0.41 8.66 -7.44
C VAL A 84 0.07 9.71 -6.37
N GLU A 85 0.15 11.01 -6.69
CA GLU A 85 -0.18 12.05 -5.71
C GLU A 85 -1.67 12.08 -5.38
N MET A 86 -2.56 11.84 -6.33
CA MET A 86 -3.99 11.67 -6.07
C MET A 86 -4.27 10.49 -5.14
N ALA A 87 -3.63 9.35 -5.36
CA ALA A 87 -3.74 8.19 -4.49
C ALA A 87 -3.24 8.48 -3.06
N ARG A 88 -2.12 9.22 -2.96
CA ARG A 88 -1.55 9.66 -1.69
C ARG A 88 -2.52 10.54 -0.91
N GLU A 89 -3.16 11.51 -1.57
CA GLU A 89 -4.17 12.38 -0.99
C GLU A 89 -5.38 11.59 -0.49
N GLN A 90 -5.87 10.63 -1.27
CA GLN A 90 -7.01 9.78 -0.88
C GLN A 90 -6.70 8.96 0.37
N VAL A 91 -5.53 8.35 0.46
CA VAL A 91 -5.09 7.60 1.65
C VAL A 91 -4.96 8.55 2.85
N ALA A 92 -4.34 9.71 2.67
CA ALA A 92 -4.19 10.69 3.73
C ALA A 92 -5.54 11.18 4.27
N GLN A 93 -6.49 11.49 3.39
CA GLN A 93 -7.84 11.90 3.79
C GLN A 93 -8.56 10.80 4.59
N LEU A 94 -8.42 9.54 4.19
CA LEU A 94 -9.06 8.41 4.87
C LEU A 94 -8.61 8.27 6.33
N ILE A 95 -7.32 8.49 6.60
CA ILE A 95 -6.73 8.31 7.93
C ILE A 95 -6.53 9.63 8.70
N GLY A 96 -6.94 10.76 8.13
CA GLY A 96 -6.78 12.09 8.74
C GLY A 96 -5.32 12.55 8.83
N ALA A 97 -4.46 12.14 7.89
CA ALA A 97 -3.06 12.50 7.83
C ALA A 97 -2.79 13.59 6.77
N ASN A 98 -1.56 14.14 6.77
CA ASN A 98 -1.09 14.97 5.67
C ASN A 98 -0.56 14.07 4.53
N PRO A 99 -0.78 14.40 3.24
CA PRO A 99 -0.24 13.61 2.12
C PRO A 99 1.27 13.35 2.19
N LYS A 100 2.04 14.30 2.76
CA LYS A 100 3.49 14.14 2.95
C LYS A 100 3.88 13.07 4.00
N GLU A 101 2.93 12.62 4.82
CA GLU A 101 3.14 11.57 5.82
C GLU A 101 2.86 10.17 5.25
N ILE A 102 2.36 10.09 4.01
CA ILE A 102 2.08 8.82 3.34
C ILE A 102 3.32 8.40 2.53
N ILE A 103 3.76 7.17 2.75
CA ILE A 103 4.88 6.57 2.03
C ILE A 103 4.40 5.26 1.41
N PHE A 104 4.42 5.18 0.08
CA PHE A 104 4.18 3.93 -0.63
C PHE A 104 5.42 3.05 -0.59
N THR A 105 5.24 1.78 -0.27
CA THR A 105 6.30 0.79 -0.13
C THR A 105 5.97 -0.46 -0.94
N SER A 106 6.94 -1.33 -1.14
CA SER A 106 6.76 -2.62 -1.82
C SER A 106 5.95 -3.64 -1.01
N GLY A 107 5.71 -3.39 0.28
CA GLY A 107 4.94 -4.26 1.16
C GLY A 107 5.21 -4.03 2.64
N ALA A 108 4.51 -4.78 3.49
CA ALA A 108 4.55 -4.64 4.94
C ALA A 108 5.97 -4.80 5.52
N THR A 109 6.80 -5.67 4.96
CA THR A 109 8.18 -5.87 5.42
C THR A 109 9.02 -4.60 5.27
N GLU A 110 8.92 -3.90 4.14
CA GLU A 110 9.59 -2.62 3.94
C GLU A 110 9.04 -1.55 4.87
N SER A 111 7.72 -1.43 4.99
CA SER A 111 7.07 -0.48 5.89
C SER A 111 7.52 -0.65 7.34
N ASN A 112 7.56 -1.89 7.84
CA ASN A 112 8.03 -2.20 9.18
C ASN A 112 9.52 -1.88 9.38
N ASN A 113 10.35 -2.15 8.38
CA ASN A 113 11.77 -1.78 8.45
C ASN A 113 11.97 -0.26 8.50
N ILE A 114 11.25 0.49 7.66
CA ILE A 114 11.32 1.96 7.65
C ILE A 114 10.85 2.51 9.00
N ALA A 115 9.71 2.06 9.51
CA ALA A 115 9.15 2.54 10.76
C ALA A 115 10.06 2.19 11.96
N ILE A 116 10.37 0.91 12.16
CA ILE A 116 11.08 0.44 13.35
C ILE A 116 12.52 0.95 13.35
N LYS A 117 13.26 0.69 12.26
CA LYS A 117 14.67 1.08 12.19
C LYS A 117 14.84 2.59 12.01
N GLY A 118 13.97 3.23 11.23
CA GLY A 118 14.01 4.67 11.01
C GLY A 118 13.79 5.46 12.29
N VAL A 119 12.71 5.15 13.03
CA VAL A 119 12.41 5.82 14.31
C VAL A 119 13.48 5.54 15.35
N ALA A 120 13.91 4.29 15.50
CA ALA A 120 14.98 3.94 16.45
C ALA A 120 16.27 4.72 16.16
N LYS A 121 16.73 4.75 14.92
CA LYS A 121 17.95 5.46 14.51
C LYS A 121 17.82 6.97 14.67
N PHE A 122 16.68 7.54 14.32
CA PHE A 122 16.42 8.98 14.47
C PHE A 122 16.52 9.42 15.94
N TYR A 123 15.95 8.65 16.86
CA TYR A 123 15.97 8.97 18.28
C TYR A 123 17.16 8.38 19.07
N ARG A 124 18.12 7.74 18.42
CA ARG A 124 19.24 7.01 19.05
C ARG A 124 19.96 7.77 20.17
N LYS A 125 20.13 9.09 20.03
CA LYS A 125 20.77 9.91 21.05
C LYS A 125 19.96 10.08 22.34
N ARG A 126 18.65 9.80 22.29
CA ARG A 126 17.71 10.01 23.42
C ARG A 126 17.07 8.72 23.90
N LYS A 127 16.83 7.77 22.99
CA LYS A 127 16.09 6.53 23.26
C LYS A 127 16.77 5.38 22.54
N GLN A 128 17.15 4.35 23.29
CA GLN A 128 17.85 3.17 22.77
C GLN A 128 17.14 1.86 23.13
N HIS A 129 15.89 1.92 23.53
CA HIS A 129 15.12 0.77 23.92
C HIS A 129 13.84 0.65 23.08
N VAL A 130 13.63 -0.52 22.46
CA VAL A 130 12.45 -0.88 21.69
C VAL A 130 11.68 -1.94 22.45
N ILE A 131 10.37 -1.80 22.53
CA ILE A 131 9.47 -2.78 23.14
C ILE A 131 8.58 -3.34 22.03
N THR A 132 8.46 -4.65 21.94
CA THR A 132 7.64 -5.36 20.95
C THR A 132 6.94 -6.55 21.58
N ALA A 133 5.92 -7.11 20.93
CA ALA A 133 5.29 -8.36 21.36
C ALA A 133 6.07 -9.57 20.83
N ALA A 134 6.09 -10.68 21.58
CA ALA A 134 6.71 -11.93 21.14
C ALA A 134 5.94 -12.59 19.98
N THR A 135 4.65 -12.26 19.84
CA THR A 135 3.73 -12.80 18.82
C THR A 135 3.72 -11.99 17.52
N GLU A 136 4.58 -10.97 17.41
CA GLU A 136 4.65 -10.13 16.23
C GLU A 136 5.11 -10.91 14.98
N HIS A 137 4.75 -10.38 13.81
CA HIS A 137 5.22 -10.94 12.55
C HIS A 137 6.76 -10.98 12.50
N LYS A 138 7.30 -11.98 11.83
CA LYS A 138 8.75 -12.19 11.71
C LYS A 138 9.53 -10.95 11.29
N CYS A 139 9.01 -10.15 10.35
CA CYS A 139 9.70 -8.94 9.89
C CYS A 139 9.88 -7.87 10.98
N VAL A 140 8.96 -7.79 11.96
CA VAL A 140 9.08 -6.92 13.13
C VAL A 140 10.17 -7.45 14.07
N LEU A 141 10.10 -8.74 14.40
CA LEU A 141 11.08 -9.39 15.28
C LEU A 141 12.50 -9.34 14.71
N ASP A 142 12.66 -9.55 13.40
CA ASP A 142 13.96 -9.46 12.72
C ASP A 142 14.48 -8.03 12.68
N SER A 143 13.61 -7.04 12.53
CA SER A 143 13.99 -5.62 12.63
C SER A 143 14.49 -5.26 14.03
N CYS A 144 13.85 -5.78 15.08
CA CYS A 144 14.30 -5.62 16.46
C CYS A 144 15.65 -6.33 16.71
N ARG A 145 15.83 -7.56 16.22
CA ARG A 145 17.11 -8.29 16.31
C ARG A 145 18.25 -7.54 15.59
N TYR A 146 17.96 -6.92 14.47
CA TYR A 146 18.93 -6.08 13.78
C TYR A 146 19.36 -4.88 14.63
N LEU A 147 18.41 -4.19 15.27
CA LEU A 147 18.70 -3.08 16.18
C LEU A 147 19.51 -3.53 17.40
N GLU A 148 19.26 -4.72 17.95
CA GLU A 148 20.09 -5.29 19.04
C GLU A 148 21.56 -5.40 18.64
N LYS A 149 21.84 -5.84 17.39
CA LYS A 149 23.22 -5.89 16.86
C LYS A 149 23.86 -4.52 16.72
N GLU A 150 23.06 -3.47 16.56
CA GLU A 150 23.52 -2.08 16.52
C GLU A 150 23.62 -1.43 17.92
N GLY A 151 23.36 -2.17 18.99
CA GLY A 151 23.50 -1.72 20.37
C GLY A 151 22.23 -1.14 20.99
N PHE A 152 21.07 -1.34 20.39
CA PHE A 152 19.79 -1.05 21.01
C PHE A 152 19.38 -2.18 21.97
N GLN A 153 18.59 -1.85 22.97
CA GLN A 153 17.90 -2.84 23.80
C GLN A 153 16.54 -3.17 23.16
N ALA A 154 16.14 -4.43 23.14
CA ALA A 154 14.82 -4.86 22.71
C ALA A 154 14.17 -5.78 23.74
N SER A 155 13.02 -5.36 24.26
CA SER A 155 12.18 -6.19 25.14
C SER A 155 11.04 -6.79 24.35
N ARG A 156 10.82 -8.09 24.52
CA ARG A 156 9.71 -8.83 23.93
C ARG A 156 8.72 -9.20 25.04
N VAL A 157 7.54 -8.60 24.98
CA VAL A 157 6.46 -8.94 25.90
C VAL A 157 5.83 -10.24 25.39
N SER A 158 5.90 -11.30 26.17
CA SER A 158 5.10 -12.49 25.94
C SER A 158 3.64 -12.18 26.25
N GLY A 159 2.72 -12.73 25.46
CA GLY A 159 1.29 -12.55 25.70
C GLY A 159 0.97 -12.87 27.16
N VAL A 160 0.17 -11.98 27.77
CA VAL A 160 -0.34 -12.23 29.10
C VAL A 160 -1.17 -13.50 29.01
N ASP A 161 -0.90 -14.45 29.88
CA ASP A 161 -1.83 -15.56 30.13
C ASP A 161 -3.16 -14.94 30.55
N LEU A 162 -4.14 -14.91 29.62
CA LEU A 162 -5.51 -14.48 29.85
C LEU A 162 -6.30 -15.62 30.47
#